data_ccda5909d0651a0ac38ae360a98f5997
#
_entry.id   ccda5909d0651a0ac38ae360a98f5997
#
_cell.length_a   1.000
_cell.length_b   1.000
_cell.length_c   1.000
_cell.angle_alpha   90.00
_cell.angle_beta   90.00
_cell.angle_gamma   90.00
#
_symmetry.space_group_name_H-M   'P 1'
#
loop_
_entity.id
_entity.type
_entity.pdbx_description
1 polymer ?
#
loop_
_entity_poly.entity_id
_entity_poly.type
_entity_poly.pdbx_seq_one_letter_code
_entity_poly.pdbx_strand_id
1 'polypeptide(L)'
;MAGTGARDQVRKVIDETLEAQNAGDAARLRSMLSERPDAVHIGTDAEEWDTSNQVVDAVAAAGGDDIQAVADEFDIHIQGDVAWAEGRGRFTRAGGGERPVRMTCVLIRENGQWKVVQSHASIGVPNADIFG
;
A
#
# COMPACT_ATOMS: atom_id res chain seq x y z
N MET A 1 1.41 -21.32 -15.87
CA MET A 1 1.42 -21.70 -14.46
C MET A 1 0.60 -20.75 -13.66
N ALA A 2 -0.64 -21.08 -13.50
CA ALA A 2 -1.64 -20.18 -12.93
C ALA A 2 -1.33 -19.72 -11.51
N GLY A 3 -0.86 -20.61 -10.63
CA GLY A 3 -0.60 -20.26 -9.24
C GLY A 3 0.55 -19.30 -9.06
N THR A 4 1.64 -19.49 -9.81
CA THR A 4 2.81 -18.62 -9.76
C THR A 4 2.49 -17.26 -10.35
N GLY A 5 1.74 -17.26 -11.46
CA GLY A 5 1.36 -16.02 -12.12
C GLY A 5 0.50 -15.11 -11.25
N ALA A 6 -0.41 -15.69 -10.46
CA ALA A 6 -1.28 -14.90 -9.58
C ALA A 6 -0.50 -14.18 -8.48
N ARG A 7 0.44 -14.87 -7.83
CA ARG A 7 1.29 -14.24 -6.83
C ARG A 7 2.15 -13.12 -7.41
N ASP A 8 2.73 -13.37 -8.57
CA ASP A 8 3.54 -12.36 -9.25
C ASP A 8 2.71 -11.15 -9.63
N GLN A 9 1.47 -11.36 -10.08
CA GLN A 9 0.54 -10.27 -10.40
C GLN A 9 0.20 -9.44 -9.16
N VAL A 10 -0.07 -10.09 -8.04
CA VAL A 10 -0.37 -9.40 -6.78
C VAL A 10 0.84 -8.60 -6.31
N ARG A 11 2.03 -9.20 -6.33
CA ARG A 11 3.25 -8.49 -5.93
C ARG A 11 3.50 -7.28 -6.83
N LYS A 12 3.26 -7.42 -8.10
CA LYS A 12 3.40 -6.31 -9.05
C LYS A 12 2.46 -5.16 -8.72
N VAL A 13 1.20 -5.47 -8.39
CA VAL A 13 0.24 -4.43 -7.99
C VAL A 13 0.70 -3.72 -6.71
N ILE A 14 1.20 -4.47 -5.74
CA ILE A 14 1.74 -3.88 -4.49
C ILE A 14 2.88 -2.92 -4.82
N ASP A 15 3.86 -3.37 -5.58
CA ASP A 15 5.02 -2.55 -5.92
C ASP A 15 4.62 -1.31 -6.74
N GLU A 16 3.76 -1.47 -7.72
CA GLU A 16 3.32 -0.36 -8.57
C GLU A 16 2.46 0.65 -7.81
N THR A 17 1.70 0.19 -6.82
CA THR A 17 0.93 1.08 -5.96
C THR A 17 1.87 2.00 -5.17
N LEU A 18 2.91 1.44 -4.58
CA LEU A 18 3.91 2.24 -3.86
C LEU A 18 4.67 3.18 -4.81
N GLU A 19 5.05 2.69 -5.98
CA GLU A 19 5.73 3.52 -6.98
C GLU A 19 4.86 4.71 -7.41
N ALA A 20 3.59 4.48 -7.65
CA ALA A 20 2.66 5.54 -8.05
C ALA A 20 2.50 6.59 -6.95
N GLN A 21 2.39 6.15 -5.69
CA GLN A 21 2.34 7.07 -4.55
C GLN A 21 3.62 7.89 -4.47
N ASN A 22 4.78 7.25 -4.56
CA ASN A 22 6.08 7.90 -4.49
C ASN A 22 6.24 8.95 -5.58
N ALA A 23 5.75 8.64 -6.78
CA ALA A 23 5.87 9.54 -7.94
C ALA A 23 4.80 10.63 -7.97
N GLY A 24 3.79 10.56 -7.12
CA GLY A 24 2.66 11.47 -7.19
C GLY A 24 1.76 11.23 -8.41
N ASP A 25 1.78 10.00 -8.93
CA ASP A 25 1.00 9.62 -10.13
C ASP A 25 -0.39 9.17 -9.72
N ALA A 26 -1.28 10.14 -9.55
CA ALA A 26 -2.64 9.89 -9.07
C ALA A 26 -3.45 9.02 -10.03
N ALA A 27 -3.30 9.20 -11.33
CA ALA A 27 -4.05 8.42 -12.32
C ALA A 27 -3.66 6.95 -12.29
N ARG A 28 -2.36 6.66 -12.18
CA ARG A 28 -1.85 5.31 -12.08
C ARG A 28 -2.31 4.66 -10.77
N LEU A 29 -2.23 5.41 -9.67
CA LEU A 29 -2.68 4.93 -8.36
C LEU A 29 -4.16 4.57 -8.38
N ARG A 30 -5.00 5.42 -8.98
CA ARG A 30 -6.42 5.17 -9.11
C ARG A 30 -6.70 3.84 -9.81
N SER A 31 -5.89 3.49 -10.81
CA SER A 31 -6.09 2.25 -11.57
C SER A 31 -5.82 0.99 -10.75
N MET A 32 -5.13 1.12 -9.61
CA MET A 32 -4.74 -0.01 -8.78
C MET A 32 -5.53 -0.13 -7.47
N LEU A 33 -6.24 0.91 -7.08
CA LEU A 33 -7.08 0.88 -5.88
C LEU A 33 -8.51 0.49 -6.24
N SER A 34 -9.14 -0.31 -5.39
CA SER A 34 -10.54 -0.65 -5.56
C SER A 34 -11.42 0.58 -5.34
N GLU A 35 -12.44 0.74 -6.19
CA GLU A 35 -13.39 1.84 -6.05
C GLU A 35 -14.59 1.46 -5.16
N ARG A 36 -14.52 0.31 -4.51
CA ARG A 36 -15.57 -0.10 -3.58
C ARG A 36 -15.73 0.96 -2.47
N PRO A 37 -16.96 1.26 -2.09
CA PRO A 37 -17.18 2.26 -1.02
C PRO A 37 -16.67 1.80 0.35
N ASP A 38 -16.45 0.49 0.53
CA ASP A 38 -15.88 -0.06 1.76
C ASP A 38 -14.36 -0.24 1.72
N ALA A 39 -13.71 0.20 0.65
CA ALA A 39 -12.25 0.20 0.61
C ALA A 39 -11.70 1.20 1.62
N VAL A 40 -10.66 0.81 2.35
CA VAL A 40 -10.06 1.67 3.37
C VAL A 40 -8.54 1.55 3.36
N HIS A 41 -7.88 2.68 3.49
CA HIS A 41 -6.43 2.76 3.49
C HIS A 41 -5.96 3.52 4.73
N ILE A 42 -5.18 2.85 5.57
CA ILE A 42 -4.71 3.39 6.83
C ILE A 42 -3.22 3.63 6.72
N GLY A 43 -2.80 4.85 6.92
CA GLY A 43 -1.39 5.23 6.86
C GLY A 43 -0.80 5.45 8.25
N THR A 44 0.44 5.90 8.26
CA THR A 44 1.18 6.13 9.50
C THR A 44 0.77 7.40 10.23
N ASP A 45 0.22 8.36 9.53
CA ASP A 45 -0.29 9.59 10.14
C ASP A 45 -1.62 9.29 10.83
N ALA A 46 -1.83 9.90 11.99
CA ALA A 46 -3.04 9.68 12.78
C ALA A 46 -4.34 10.02 12.04
N GLU A 47 -4.27 10.90 11.06
CA GLU A 47 -5.42 11.32 10.25
C GLU A 47 -5.64 10.46 9.01
N GLU A 48 -4.72 9.56 8.70
CA GLU A 48 -4.80 8.74 7.47
C GLU A 48 -5.66 7.50 7.67
N TRP A 49 -6.96 7.69 7.49
CA TRP A 49 -7.96 6.63 7.48
C TRP A 49 -8.92 6.96 6.33
N ASP A 50 -8.55 6.52 5.13
CA ASP A 50 -9.08 7.11 3.90
C ASP A 50 -9.76 6.11 2.99
N THR A 51 -10.73 6.61 2.23
CA THR A 51 -11.27 5.90 1.08
C THR A 51 -10.25 5.95 -0.06
N SER A 52 -10.44 5.12 -1.09
CA SER A 52 -9.57 5.14 -2.26
C SER A 52 -9.55 6.52 -2.94
N ASN A 53 -10.72 7.17 -3.05
CA ASN A 53 -10.77 8.51 -3.64
C ASN A 53 -9.98 9.53 -2.83
N GLN A 54 -10.06 9.47 -1.50
CA GLN A 54 -9.30 10.37 -0.64
C GLN A 54 -7.79 10.20 -0.79
N VAL A 55 -7.34 8.94 -0.90
CA VAL A 55 -5.91 8.66 -1.12
C VAL A 55 -5.45 9.23 -2.46
N VAL A 56 -6.22 9.00 -3.52
CA VAL A 56 -5.89 9.49 -4.86
C VAL A 56 -5.86 11.03 -4.88
N ASP A 57 -6.83 11.66 -4.25
CA ASP A 57 -6.90 13.14 -4.17
C ASP A 57 -5.71 13.70 -3.40
N ALA A 58 -5.32 13.06 -2.30
CA ALA A 58 -4.17 13.48 -1.50
C ALA A 58 -2.86 13.37 -2.29
N VAL A 59 -2.69 12.28 -3.04
CA VAL A 59 -1.51 12.08 -3.89
C VAL A 59 -1.48 13.12 -5.02
N ALA A 60 -2.61 13.40 -5.63
CA ALA A 60 -2.71 14.41 -6.68
C ALA A 60 -2.33 15.80 -6.14
N ALA A 61 -2.79 16.14 -4.93
CA ALA A 61 -2.50 17.43 -4.31
C ALA A 61 -1.03 17.57 -3.89
N ALA A 62 -0.42 16.48 -3.42
CA ALA A 62 0.97 16.49 -2.97
C ALA A 62 1.97 16.56 -4.13
N GLY A 63 1.65 15.97 -5.27
CA GLY A 63 2.52 15.99 -6.46
C GLY A 63 3.82 15.22 -6.30
N GLY A 64 3.90 14.32 -5.34
CA GLY A 64 5.10 13.58 -4.97
C GLY A 64 5.52 13.92 -3.56
N ASP A 65 6.31 13.07 -2.94
CA ASP A 65 6.67 13.19 -1.54
C ASP A 65 8.17 13.09 -1.35
N ASP A 66 8.69 13.79 -0.34
CA ASP A 66 10.07 13.63 0.14
C ASP A 66 10.30 12.24 0.71
N ILE A 67 9.24 11.63 1.22
CA ILE A 67 9.29 10.31 1.84
C ILE A 67 8.88 9.29 0.80
N GLN A 68 9.75 8.34 0.54
CA GLN A 68 9.50 7.26 -0.41
C GLN A 68 9.24 5.97 0.37
N ALA A 69 8.25 5.22 -0.05
CA ALA A 69 7.95 3.92 0.53
C ALA A 69 8.49 2.81 -0.38
N VAL A 70 9.21 1.88 0.22
CA VAL A 70 9.80 0.74 -0.50
C VAL A 70 9.36 -0.55 0.18
N ALA A 71 8.85 -1.50 -0.59
CA ALA A 71 8.51 -2.83 -0.09
C ALA A 71 9.74 -3.74 -0.23
N ASP A 72 10.16 -4.35 0.85
CA ASP A 72 11.29 -5.28 0.83
C ASP A 72 10.80 -6.72 0.71
N GLU A 73 10.03 -7.20 1.68
CA GLU A 73 9.54 -8.59 1.71
C GLU A 73 8.03 -8.60 1.86
N PHE A 74 7.38 -9.49 1.11
CA PHE A 74 5.95 -9.74 1.25
C PHE A 74 5.67 -11.22 1.13
N ASP A 75 4.88 -11.73 2.07
CA ASP A 75 4.25 -13.04 1.96
C ASP A 75 2.85 -12.84 1.41
N ILE A 76 2.55 -13.50 0.31
CA ILE A 76 1.30 -13.33 -0.41
C ILE A 76 0.49 -14.62 -0.35
N HIS A 77 -0.77 -14.48 0.01
CA HIS A 77 -1.72 -15.56 0.15
C HIS A 77 -2.90 -15.31 -0.78
N ILE A 78 -3.35 -16.35 -1.47
CA ILE A 78 -4.43 -16.21 -2.45
C ILE A 78 -5.47 -17.28 -2.20
N GLN A 79 -6.72 -16.85 -2.19
CA GLN A 79 -7.85 -17.77 -2.16
C GLN A 79 -8.95 -17.23 -3.07
N GLY A 80 -9.16 -17.90 -4.21
CA GLY A 80 -10.12 -17.45 -5.20
C GLY A 80 -9.78 -16.06 -5.73
N ASP A 81 -10.70 -15.14 -5.60
CA ASP A 81 -10.57 -13.77 -6.06
C ASP A 81 -10.08 -12.81 -4.98
N VAL A 82 -9.59 -13.35 -3.86
CA VAL A 82 -9.06 -12.54 -2.75
C VAL A 82 -7.60 -12.90 -2.53
N ALA A 83 -6.80 -11.89 -2.30
CA ALA A 83 -5.41 -12.05 -1.88
C ALA A 83 -5.17 -11.17 -0.66
N TRP A 84 -4.30 -11.61 0.22
CA TRP A 84 -3.84 -10.77 1.32
C TRP A 84 -2.33 -10.96 1.46
N ALA A 85 -1.70 -9.94 1.99
CA ALA A 85 -0.25 -9.95 2.12
C ALA A 85 0.16 -9.21 3.38
N GLU A 86 1.20 -9.68 3.99
CA GLU A 86 1.90 -8.99 5.06
C GLU A 86 3.36 -8.86 4.67
N GLY A 87 3.97 -7.73 5.04
CA GLY A 87 5.34 -7.51 4.65
C GLY A 87 6.01 -6.39 5.40
N ARG A 88 7.27 -6.25 5.12
CA ARG A 88 8.14 -5.23 5.68
C ARG A 88 8.73 -4.39 4.57
N GLY A 89 8.93 -3.16 4.90
CA GLY A 89 9.53 -2.22 3.99
C GLY A 89 10.20 -1.09 4.76
N ARG A 90 10.44 -0.02 4.05
CA ARG A 90 11.14 1.14 4.58
C ARG A 90 10.51 2.41 4.06
N PHE A 91 10.49 3.42 4.91
CA PHE A 91 10.40 4.79 4.44
C PHE A 91 11.81 5.33 4.34
N THR A 92 12.11 5.99 3.24
CA THR A 92 13.38 6.67 3.02
C THR A 92 13.11 8.14 2.75
N ARG A 93 14.06 8.99 3.06
CA ARG A 93 13.96 10.44 2.85
C ARG A 93 15.19 10.93 2.10
N ALA A 94 15.00 11.86 1.17
CA ALA A 94 16.10 12.55 0.52
C ALA A 94 16.93 13.28 1.58
N GLY A 95 18.24 13.14 1.49
CA GLY A 95 19.15 13.71 2.48
C GLY A 95 19.48 12.79 3.63
N GLY A 96 18.91 11.59 3.62
CA GLY A 96 19.21 10.55 4.60
C GLY A 96 18.10 10.35 5.61
N GLY A 97 18.06 9.16 6.14
CA GLY A 97 17.06 8.72 7.07
C GLY A 97 16.26 7.57 6.52
N GLU A 98 16.02 6.61 7.37
CA GLU A 98 15.29 5.39 7.02
C GLU A 98 14.53 4.92 8.24
N ARG A 99 13.30 4.48 8.03
CA ARG A 99 12.48 3.92 9.10
C ARG A 99 11.85 2.63 8.63
N PRO A 100 11.92 1.56 9.42
CA PRO A 100 11.22 0.33 9.07
C PRO A 100 9.72 0.54 9.17
N VAL A 101 9.00 -0.09 8.22
CA VAL A 101 7.54 0.01 8.10
C VAL A 101 6.98 -1.39 8.02
N ARG A 102 5.87 -1.61 8.69
CA ARG A 102 5.09 -2.84 8.60
C ARG A 102 3.88 -2.56 7.74
N MET A 103 3.62 -3.46 6.79
CA MET A 103 2.53 -3.27 5.83
C MET A 103 1.67 -4.52 5.73
N THR A 104 0.37 -4.32 5.65
CA THR A 104 -0.57 -5.37 5.29
C THR A 104 -1.50 -4.83 4.22
N CYS A 105 -2.00 -5.71 3.37
CA CYS A 105 -2.99 -5.31 2.39
C CYS A 105 -3.86 -6.49 2.00
N VAL A 106 -5.06 -6.15 1.52
CA VAL A 106 -6.01 -7.08 0.94
C VAL A 106 -6.30 -6.60 -0.47
N LEU A 107 -6.24 -7.53 -1.42
CA LEU A 107 -6.57 -7.26 -2.80
C LEU A 107 -7.74 -8.15 -3.22
N ILE A 108 -8.55 -7.67 -4.12
CA ILE A 108 -9.63 -8.44 -4.74
C ILE A 108 -9.47 -8.39 -6.25
N ARG A 109 -9.89 -9.47 -6.91
CA ARG A 109 -9.86 -9.51 -8.36
C ARG A 109 -11.19 -8.98 -8.89
N GLU A 110 -11.11 -7.86 -9.59
CA GLU A 110 -12.25 -7.17 -10.18
C GLU A 110 -12.04 -7.11 -11.68
N ASN A 111 -12.95 -7.70 -12.45
CA ASN A 111 -12.86 -7.70 -13.90
C ASN A 111 -11.50 -8.22 -14.42
N GLY A 112 -11.00 -9.26 -13.78
CA GLY A 112 -9.72 -9.87 -14.14
C GLY A 112 -8.48 -9.14 -13.67
N GLN A 113 -8.63 -8.07 -12.90
CA GLN A 113 -7.51 -7.28 -12.39
C GLN A 113 -7.52 -7.25 -10.86
N TRP A 114 -6.34 -7.38 -10.28
CA TRP A 114 -6.19 -7.26 -8.83
C TRP A 114 -6.20 -5.79 -8.44
N LYS A 115 -7.04 -5.45 -7.44
CA LYS A 115 -7.18 -4.10 -6.90
C LYS A 115 -7.00 -4.13 -5.40
N VAL A 116 -6.31 -3.14 -4.85
CA VAL A 116 -6.13 -3.03 -3.41
C VAL A 116 -7.42 -2.50 -2.79
N VAL A 117 -8.02 -3.27 -1.88
CA VAL A 117 -9.27 -2.89 -1.19
C VAL A 117 -9.01 -2.45 0.23
N GLN A 118 -7.90 -2.87 0.82
CA GLN A 118 -7.51 -2.44 2.16
C GLN A 118 -6.00 -2.42 2.26
N SER A 119 -5.46 -1.39 2.86
CA SER A 119 -4.03 -1.31 3.12
C SER A 119 -3.79 -0.67 4.47
N HIS A 120 -2.68 -1.06 5.10
CA HIS A 120 -2.29 -0.52 6.39
C HIS A 120 -0.76 -0.48 6.45
N ALA A 121 -0.23 0.68 6.77
CA ALA A 121 1.19 0.85 7.03
C ALA A 121 1.36 1.43 8.44
N SER A 122 2.31 0.90 9.18
CA SER A 122 2.58 1.38 10.54
C SER A 122 4.06 1.31 10.86
N ILE A 123 4.46 2.17 11.77
CA ILE A 123 5.80 2.14 12.37
C ILE A 123 5.62 1.62 13.79
N GLY A 124 6.31 0.53 14.11
CA GLY A 124 6.23 -0.06 15.44
C GLY A 124 6.98 0.78 16.46
N VAL A 125 6.42 0.85 17.65
CA VAL A 125 7.10 1.43 18.82
C VAL A 125 7.12 0.40 19.94
N PRO A 126 8.11 0.42 20.83
CA PRO A 126 8.10 -0.47 22.00
C PRO A 126 6.84 -0.23 22.84
N ASN A 127 6.28 -1.31 23.39
CA ASN A 127 5.08 -1.18 24.23
C ASN A 127 5.27 -0.20 25.38
N ALA A 128 6.48 -0.11 25.91
CA ALA A 128 6.79 0.84 26.98
C ALA A 128 6.61 2.30 26.56
N ASP A 129 6.64 2.58 25.25
CA ASP A 129 6.57 3.95 24.73
C ASP A 129 5.16 4.34 24.28
N ILE A 130 4.17 3.44 24.39
CA ILE A 130 2.81 3.72 23.92
C ILE A 130 2.18 4.92 24.64
N PHE A 131 2.47 5.07 25.92
CA PHE A 131 1.93 6.18 26.73
C PHE A 131 2.98 7.25 27.05
N GLY A 132 4.06 7.26 26.31
CA GLY A 132 5.13 8.23 26.49
C GLY A 132 6.28 7.68 27.27
#